data_e958ed7e85f61417eb8bc1c1999af63f
#
_entry.id   e958ed7e85f61417eb8bc1c1999af63f
#
_cell.length_a   1.000
_cell.length_b   1.000
_cell.length_c   1.000
_cell.angle_alpha   90.00
_cell.angle_beta   90.00
_cell.angle_gamma   90.00
#
_symmetry.space_group_name_H-M   'P 1'
#
loop_
_entity.id
_entity.type
_entity.pdbx_description
1 polymer ?
#
loop_
_entity_poly.entity_id
_entity_poly.type
_entity_poly.pdbx_seq_one_letter_code
_entity_poly.pdbx_strand_id
1 'polypeptide(L)'
;VSPMAKKPAPKKANVTRPTTTKPVHAHLHVDGKTTNDYQGLGQGVLGWFDERLPLISALKHATSDYPAPRNLNYFWNFGSLALFALMLQIGTGLFLAMYYKPDVALAFGSIQTIMRDVNWGWLIRCLHMVGASFFFMVVYIHIARGLYYGSYKSPREILWGMGVIILLLMMATAFMGYVLPWGQMSYWGAKVITNLFSAVPFIGPDLVVWMLGGYNVNDATLTRFFAIHFVLPFVIVGIVGLHLIALHQVKSNNPVGIDLTKQADYVPFHPYY
;
A
#
# COMPACT_ATOMS: atom_id res chain seq x y z
N VAL A 1 -4.77 -19.56 78.23
CA VAL A 1 -5.16 -18.86 76.99
C VAL A 1 -4.01 -17.94 76.64
N SER A 2 -3.17 -18.36 75.68
CA SER A 2 -1.98 -17.61 75.20
C SER A 2 -2.37 -16.73 74.01
N PRO A 3 -1.90 -15.46 73.93
CA PRO A 3 -2.28 -14.61 72.87
C PRO A 3 -1.46 -14.91 71.61
N MET A 4 -2.17 -15.11 70.43
CA MET A 4 -1.57 -15.29 69.14
C MET A 4 -0.80 -14.04 68.67
N ALA A 5 0.45 -14.23 68.31
CA ALA A 5 1.32 -13.22 67.75
C ALA A 5 0.86 -12.86 66.30
N LYS A 6 0.59 -11.59 66.08
CA LYS A 6 0.25 -11.04 64.70
C LYS A 6 1.48 -11.13 63.80
N LYS A 7 1.35 -11.81 62.65
CA LYS A 7 2.32 -11.79 61.57
C LYS A 7 2.49 -10.35 60.99
N PRO A 8 3.72 -9.89 60.77
CA PRO A 8 3.92 -8.58 60.14
C PRO A 8 3.51 -8.58 58.67
N ALA A 9 2.90 -7.47 58.28
CA ALA A 9 2.48 -7.24 56.88
C ALA A 9 3.68 -7.18 55.93
N PRO A 10 3.54 -7.67 54.67
CA PRO A 10 4.64 -7.63 53.72
C PRO A 10 4.95 -6.16 53.34
N LYS A 11 6.24 -5.81 53.40
CA LYS A 11 6.77 -4.52 52.96
C LYS A 11 6.47 -4.35 51.47
N LYS A 12 5.77 -3.26 51.10
CA LYS A 12 5.59 -2.81 49.71
C LYS A 12 6.96 -2.62 49.09
N ALA A 13 7.26 -3.42 48.07
CA ALA A 13 8.44 -3.22 47.23
C ALA A 13 8.28 -1.86 46.54
N ASN A 14 9.24 -0.98 46.73
CA ASN A 14 9.37 0.28 46.02
C ASN A 14 9.69 -0.05 44.54
N VAL A 15 8.66 -0.11 43.68
CA VAL A 15 8.86 -0.15 42.27
C VAL A 15 9.24 1.28 41.82
N THR A 16 10.54 1.53 41.81
CA THR A 16 11.08 2.70 41.10
C THR A 16 10.77 2.52 39.62
N ARG A 17 9.81 3.32 39.12
CA ARG A 17 9.63 3.51 37.69
C ARG A 17 10.96 3.95 37.08
N PRO A 18 11.46 3.32 36.00
CA PRO A 18 12.58 3.87 35.26
C PRO A 18 12.11 5.18 34.63
N THR A 19 12.68 6.28 35.09
CA THR A 19 12.54 7.60 34.48
C THR A 19 13.24 7.61 33.14
N THR A 20 12.52 8.13 32.14
CA THR A 20 13.03 8.63 30.86
C THR A 20 13.80 7.61 30.02
N THR A 21 13.03 6.84 29.22
CA THR A 21 13.56 6.29 27.97
C THR A 21 13.89 7.46 27.05
N LYS A 22 15.17 7.79 26.91
CA LYS A 22 15.65 8.55 25.74
C LYS A 22 15.11 7.85 24.49
N PRO A 23 14.60 8.58 23.47
CA PRO A 23 14.24 7.96 22.21
C PRO A 23 15.50 7.27 21.69
N VAL A 24 15.42 5.96 21.54
CA VAL A 24 16.46 5.18 20.87
C VAL A 24 16.36 5.50 19.38
N HIS A 25 16.85 6.66 18.97
CA HIS A 25 17.37 6.89 17.64
C HIS A 25 18.74 6.21 17.55
N ALA A 26 18.77 4.91 17.80
CA ALA A 26 19.89 4.09 17.40
C ALA A 26 19.74 3.89 15.88
N HIS A 27 20.41 4.72 15.12
CA HIS A 27 20.83 4.33 13.77
C HIS A 27 21.57 3.00 13.98
N LEU A 28 20.95 1.90 13.56
CA LEU A 28 21.58 0.60 13.54
C LEU A 28 22.70 0.68 12.51
N HIS A 29 23.92 0.96 12.98
CA HIS A 29 25.13 0.74 12.21
C HIS A 29 25.27 -0.77 12.01
N VAL A 30 24.93 -1.25 10.80
CA VAL A 30 25.38 -2.53 10.33
C VAL A 30 26.89 -2.36 10.07
N ASP A 31 27.70 -3.08 10.86
CA ASP A 31 29.17 -3.16 10.72
C ASP A 31 29.97 -1.84 10.86
N GLY A 32 29.92 -1.15 11.98
CA GLY A 32 30.99 -0.23 12.42
C GLY A 32 31.53 0.81 11.42
N LYS A 33 30.93 0.92 10.24
CA LYS A 33 31.31 1.83 9.18
C LYS A 33 30.44 3.07 9.23
N THR A 34 31.10 4.19 9.34
CA THR A 34 30.53 5.53 9.32
C THR A 34 29.83 5.81 7.99
N THR A 35 28.92 6.78 8.00
CA THR A 35 28.01 7.25 6.96
C THR A 35 28.59 7.56 5.55
N ASN A 36 29.77 7.12 5.23
CA ASN A 36 30.42 7.29 3.93
C ASN A 36 30.37 6.06 3.02
N ASP A 37 29.57 5.03 3.35
CA ASP A 37 29.47 3.80 2.56
C ASP A 37 28.56 3.93 1.31
N TYR A 38 28.40 5.14 0.77
CA TYR A 38 27.83 5.35 -0.58
C TYR A 38 28.78 4.94 -1.72
N GLN A 39 29.93 4.33 -1.39
CA GLN A 39 30.94 3.90 -2.37
C GLN A 39 30.56 2.68 -3.23
N GLY A 40 29.32 2.17 -3.11
CA GLY A 40 28.90 0.95 -3.84
C GLY A 40 28.56 1.13 -5.32
N LEU A 41 28.36 2.35 -5.83
CA LEU A 41 27.95 2.61 -7.23
C LEU A 41 29.10 2.97 -8.17
N GLY A 42 30.33 2.94 -7.70
CA GLY A 42 31.53 3.17 -8.53
C GLY A 42 31.62 4.59 -9.13
N GLN A 43 32.74 4.90 -9.79
CA GLN A 43 33.03 6.19 -10.42
C GLN A 43 32.28 6.39 -11.77
N GLY A 44 31.12 5.79 -11.95
CA GLY A 44 30.30 5.87 -13.16
C GLY A 44 29.26 7.00 -13.12
N VAL A 45 28.53 7.16 -14.23
CA VAL A 45 27.46 8.16 -14.38
C VAL A 45 26.41 8.03 -13.26
N LEU A 46 26.05 6.81 -12.88
CA LEU A 46 25.09 6.57 -11.79
C LEU A 46 25.62 7.04 -10.44
N GLY A 47 26.89 6.79 -10.13
CA GLY A 47 27.53 7.29 -8.90
C GLY A 47 27.58 8.81 -8.87
N TRP A 48 27.89 9.45 -9.98
CA TRP A 48 27.90 10.90 -10.10
C TRP A 48 26.53 11.54 -9.81
N PHE A 49 25.44 10.90 -10.30
CA PHE A 49 24.07 11.34 -10.00
C PHE A 49 23.70 11.10 -8.53
N ASP A 50 24.04 9.93 -8.00
CA ASP A 50 23.63 9.55 -6.64
C ASP A 50 24.37 10.35 -5.55
N GLU A 51 25.61 10.80 -5.81
CA GLU A 51 26.33 11.73 -4.92
C GLU A 51 25.63 13.10 -4.78
N ARG A 52 24.89 13.54 -5.81
CA ARG A 52 24.20 14.84 -5.85
C ARG A 52 22.74 14.75 -5.48
N LEU A 53 22.12 13.65 -5.83
CA LEU A 53 20.73 13.35 -5.54
C LEU A 53 20.64 11.84 -5.18
N PRO A 54 20.76 11.47 -3.91
CA PRO A 54 20.94 10.10 -3.45
C PRO A 54 19.66 9.26 -3.55
N LEU A 55 19.03 9.21 -4.74
CA LEU A 55 17.80 8.46 -4.97
C LEU A 55 18.04 6.95 -5.00
N ILE A 56 19.13 6.50 -5.65
CA ILE A 56 19.44 5.09 -5.79
C ILE A 56 19.83 4.51 -4.44
N SER A 57 20.71 5.21 -3.71
CA SER A 57 21.10 4.81 -2.35
C SER A 57 19.92 4.84 -1.39
N ALA A 58 19.08 5.88 -1.43
CA ALA A 58 17.88 5.98 -0.61
C ALA A 58 16.89 4.85 -0.92
N LEU A 59 16.67 4.55 -2.21
CA LEU A 59 15.79 3.45 -2.63
C LEU A 59 16.35 2.10 -2.18
N LYS A 60 17.65 1.87 -2.36
CA LYS A 60 18.30 0.64 -1.92
C LYS A 60 18.18 0.46 -0.40
N HIS A 61 18.42 1.51 0.37
CA HIS A 61 18.24 1.50 1.83
C HIS A 61 16.78 1.24 2.24
N ALA A 62 15.83 1.82 1.50
CA ALA A 62 14.41 1.66 1.77
C ALA A 62 13.85 0.31 1.37
N THR A 63 14.52 -0.44 0.49
CA THR A 63 14.04 -1.72 -0.03
C THR A 63 14.97 -2.87 0.31
N SER A 64 16.11 -2.96 -0.38
CA SER A 64 17.00 -4.13 -0.31
C SER A 64 17.68 -4.29 1.05
N ASP A 65 18.20 -3.19 1.60
CA ASP A 65 19.01 -3.20 2.81
C ASP A 65 18.15 -3.07 4.10
N TYR A 66 16.82 -2.98 3.95
CA TYR A 66 15.92 -2.89 5.09
C TYR A 66 16.08 -4.08 6.03
N PRO A 67 16.35 -3.86 7.33
CA PRO A 67 16.55 -4.95 8.29
C PRO A 67 15.23 -5.64 8.61
N ALA A 68 15.05 -6.83 8.05
CA ALA A 68 13.89 -7.67 8.27
C ALA A 68 14.17 -8.74 9.35
N PRO A 69 13.19 -9.09 10.21
CA PRO A 69 13.32 -10.22 11.12
C PRO A 69 13.67 -11.51 10.38
N ARG A 70 14.64 -12.27 10.89
CA ARG A 70 15.10 -13.54 10.26
C ARG A 70 14.02 -14.63 10.23
N ASN A 71 13.04 -14.55 11.12
CA ASN A 71 11.99 -15.55 11.31
C ASN A 71 10.69 -15.25 10.56
N LEU A 72 10.71 -14.35 9.56
CA LEU A 72 9.53 -14.09 8.74
C LEU A 72 9.18 -15.32 7.90
N ASN A 73 7.90 -15.47 7.59
CA ASN A 73 7.39 -16.46 6.66
C ASN A 73 6.89 -15.77 5.37
N TYR A 74 6.48 -16.56 4.38
CA TYR A 74 6.04 -16.06 3.06
C TYR A 74 4.88 -15.04 3.11
N PHE A 75 4.09 -15.00 4.17
CA PHE A 75 3.02 -14.01 4.29
C PHE A 75 3.53 -12.56 4.39
N TRP A 76 4.81 -12.37 4.76
CA TRP A 76 5.41 -11.03 4.76
C TRP A 76 5.77 -10.52 3.37
N ASN A 77 5.90 -11.41 2.38
CA ASN A 77 6.20 -11.03 1.00
C ASN A 77 5.00 -10.42 0.25
N PHE A 78 3.78 -10.56 0.79
CA PHE A 78 2.58 -10.02 0.14
C PHE A 78 2.55 -8.49 0.09
N GLY A 79 3.31 -7.79 0.91
CA GLY A 79 3.49 -6.33 0.80
C GLY A 79 4.31 -5.93 -0.43
N SER A 80 5.46 -6.58 -0.66
CA SER A 80 6.29 -6.34 -1.85
C SER A 80 5.60 -6.81 -3.13
N LEU A 81 4.86 -7.93 -3.07
CA LEU A 81 4.06 -8.40 -4.19
C LEU A 81 2.92 -7.44 -4.53
N ALA A 82 2.29 -6.80 -3.53
CA ALA A 82 1.29 -5.76 -3.75
C ALA A 82 1.90 -4.52 -4.42
N LEU A 83 3.10 -4.11 -4.02
CA LEU A 83 3.82 -3.02 -4.68
C LEU A 83 4.15 -3.35 -6.15
N PHE A 84 4.61 -4.57 -6.42
CA PHE A 84 4.85 -5.04 -7.79
C PHE A 84 3.55 -5.00 -8.62
N ALA A 85 2.44 -5.50 -8.07
CA ALA A 85 1.14 -5.45 -8.73
C ALA A 85 0.69 -4.00 -9.00
N LEU A 86 0.88 -3.07 -8.06
CA LEU A 86 0.59 -1.65 -8.27
C LEU A 86 1.38 -1.07 -9.44
N MET A 87 2.68 -1.34 -9.52
CA MET A 87 3.53 -0.87 -10.62
C MET A 87 3.09 -1.46 -11.96
N LEU A 88 2.72 -2.74 -11.99
CA LEU A 88 2.18 -3.40 -13.17
C LEU A 88 0.86 -2.73 -13.63
N GLN A 89 -0.05 -2.42 -12.69
CA GLN A 89 -1.31 -1.74 -13.00
C GLN A 89 -1.06 -0.34 -13.57
N ILE A 90 -0.16 0.43 -12.98
CA ILE A 90 0.18 1.77 -13.50
C ILE A 90 0.80 1.68 -14.89
N GLY A 91 1.80 0.81 -15.10
CA GLY A 91 2.47 0.66 -16.38
C GLY A 91 1.50 0.25 -17.50
N THR A 92 0.67 -0.77 -17.26
CA THR A 92 -0.35 -1.21 -18.21
C THR A 92 -1.44 -0.16 -18.42
N GLY A 93 -1.86 0.54 -17.34
CA GLY A 93 -2.86 1.60 -17.40
C GLY A 93 -2.41 2.81 -18.22
N LEU A 94 -1.16 3.25 -18.07
CA LEU A 94 -0.57 4.32 -18.88
C LEU A 94 -0.59 3.98 -20.38
N PHE A 95 -0.22 2.74 -20.73
CA PHE A 95 -0.30 2.27 -22.12
C PHE A 95 -1.73 2.29 -22.64
N LEU A 96 -2.69 1.77 -21.87
CA LEU A 96 -4.11 1.76 -22.28
C LEU A 96 -4.68 3.16 -22.46
N ALA A 97 -4.28 4.10 -21.59
CA ALA A 97 -4.73 5.50 -21.66
C ALA A 97 -4.33 6.21 -22.96
N MET A 98 -3.25 5.78 -23.62
CA MET A 98 -2.81 6.35 -24.91
C MET A 98 -3.80 6.06 -26.06
N TYR A 99 -4.61 5.01 -25.95
CA TYR A 99 -5.52 4.55 -27.00
C TYR A 99 -6.99 4.67 -26.63
N TYR A 100 -7.30 4.74 -25.34
CA TYR A 100 -8.67 4.79 -24.83
C TYR A 100 -9.32 6.16 -25.08
N LYS A 101 -10.60 6.16 -25.46
CA LYS A 101 -11.39 7.37 -25.68
C LYS A 101 -12.57 7.40 -24.69
N PRO A 102 -12.57 8.34 -23.72
CA PRO A 102 -13.62 8.45 -22.71
C PRO A 102 -14.86 9.20 -23.24
N ASP A 103 -15.52 8.61 -24.20
CA ASP A 103 -16.72 9.12 -24.88
C ASP A 103 -17.71 7.96 -25.05
N VAL A 104 -18.98 8.16 -24.77
CA VAL A 104 -19.98 7.09 -24.76
C VAL A 104 -20.18 6.40 -26.11
N ALA A 105 -19.93 7.10 -27.23
CA ALA A 105 -20.00 6.52 -28.56
C ALA A 105 -18.70 5.79 -28.95
N LEU A 106 -17.57 6.17 -28.38
CA LEU A 106 -16.24 5.71 -28.81
C LEU A 106 -15.57 4.75 -27.83
N ALA A 107 -15.93 4.76 -26.55
CA ALA A 107 -15.23 4.02 -25.49
C ALA A 107 -15.13 2.53 -25.80
N PHE A 108 -16.26 1.88 -26.07
CA PHE A 108 -16.28 0.45 -26.39
C PHE A 108 -15.48 0.12 -27.66
N GLY A 109 -15.64 0.92 -28.71
CA GLY A 109 -14.87 0.78 -29.95
C GLY A 109 -13.37 0.92 -29.74
N SER A 110 -12.93 1.89 -28.90
CA SER A 110 -11.50 2.06 -28.57
C SER A 110 -10.92 0.84 -27.86
N ILE A 111 -11.67 0.18 -26.98
CA ILE A 111 -11.25 -1.09 -26.36
C ILE A 111 -11.13 -2.21 -27.42
N GLN A 112 -12.06 -2.28 -28.39
CA GLN A 112 -11.97 -3.27 -29.47
C GLN A 112 -10.72 -3.04 -30.32
N THR A 113 -10.40 -1.79 -30.66
CA THR A 113 -9.17 -1.42 -31.36
C THR A 113 -7.93 -1.83 -30.58
N ILE A 114 -7.87 -1.56 -29.27
CA ILE A 114 -6.76 -2.01 -28.42
C ILE A 114 -6.60 -3.54 -28.50
N MET A 115 -7.71 -4.27 -28.44
CA MET A 115 -7.69 -5.74 -28.40
C MET A 115 -7.28 -6.40 -29.72
N ARG A 116 -7.57 -5.75 -30.86
CA ARG A 116 -7.47 -6.38 -32.20
C ARG A 116 -6.38 -5.77 -33.07
N ASP A 117 -6.21 -4.46 -33.01
CA ASP A 117 -5.42 -3.71 -33.99
C ASP A 117 -4.08 -3.24 -33.41
N VAL A 118 -3.98 -3.05 -32.08
CA VAL A 118 -2.74 -2.63 -31.42
C VAL A 118 -1.87 -3.84 -31.12
N ASN A 119 -0.61 -3.80 -31.56
CA ASN A 119 0.35 -4.86 -31.28
C ASN A 119 0.50 -5.06 -29.77
N TRP A 120 0.30 -6.32 -29.30
CA TRP A 120 0.31 -6.69 -27.87
C TRP A 120 -0.78 -6.03 -27.03
N GLY A 121 -1.68 -5.24 -27.62
CA GLY A 121 -2.73 -4.53 -26.90
C GLY A 121 -3.65 -5.47 -26.12
N TRP A 122 -4.01 -6.64 -26.69
CA TRP A 122 -4.76 -7.68 -26.00
C TRP A 122 -4.07 -8.16 -24.72
N LEU A 123 -2.76 -8.36 -24.75
CA LEU A 123 -1.99 -8.81 -23.59
C LEU A 123 -1.96 -7.76 -22.49
N ILE A 124 -1.67 -6.50 -22.86
CA ILE A 124 -1.61 -5.39 -21.91
C ILE A 124 -2.96 -5.14 -21.26
N ARG A 125 -4.04 -5.19 -22.06
CA ARG A 125 -5.39 -5.07 -21.50
C ARG A 125 -5.75 -6.23 -20.60
N CYS A 126 -5.41 -7.47 -20.95
CA CYS A 126 -5.65 -8.63 -20.10
C CYS A 126 -4.83 -8.56 -18.80
N LEU A 127 -3.56 -8.15 -18.86
CA LEU A 127 -2.74 -7.93 -17.67
C LEU A 127 -3.32 -6.84 -16.76
N HIS A 128 -3.88 -5.78 -17.33
CA HIS A 128 -4.52 -4.73 -16.54
C HIS A 128 -5.79 -5.24 -15.86
N MET A 129 -6.68 -5.88 -16.59
CA MET A 129 -7.97 -6.35 -16.09
C MET A 129 -7.82 -7.51 -15.08
N VAL A 130 -7.08 -8.56 -15.45
CA VAL A 130 -6.86 -9.73 -14.59
C VAL A 130 -5.90 -9.38 -13.46
N GLY A 131 -4.90 -8.56 -13.76
CA GLY A 131 -3.94 -8.03 -12.78
C GLY A 131 -4.61 -7.25 -11.66
N ALA A 132 -5.69 -6.52 -11.93
CA ALA A 132 -6.48 -5.85 -10.89
C ALA A 132 -7.07 -6.86 -9.90
N SER A 133 -7.67 -7.96 -10.39
CA SER A 133 -8.19 -9.04 -9.53
C SER A 133 -7.08 -9.70 -8.71
N PHE A 134 -5.94 -9.98 -9.34
CA PHE A 134 -4.76 -10.51 -8.66
C PHE A 134 -4.26 -9.55 -7.58
N PHE A 135 -4.23 -8.25 -7.85
CA PHE A 135 -3.81 -7.23 -6.89
C PHE A 135 -4.70 -7.23 -5.65
N PHE A 136 -6.03 -7.28 -5.80
CA PHE A 136 -6.95 -7.40 -4.67
C PHE A 136 -6.72 -8.69 -3.87
N MET A 137 -6.52 -9.82 -4.52
CA MET A 137 -6.21 -11.09 -3.85
C MET A 137 -4.95 -10.97 -2.98
N VAL A 138 -3.88 -10.39 -3.53
CA VAL A 138 -2.62 -10.14 -2.83
C VAL A 138 -2.83 -9.23 -1.61
N VAL A 139 -3.58 -8.13 -1.78
CA VAL A 139 -3.86 -7.18 -0.69
C VAL A 139 -4.73 -7.81 0.39
N TYR A 140 -5.72 -8.64 0.05
CA TYR A 140 -6.52 -9.35 1.05
C TYR A 140 -5.67 -10.31 1.89
N ILE A 141 -4.73 -11.02 1.29
CA ILE A 141 -3.78 -11.88 2.03
C ILE A 141 -2.87 -11.02 2.91
N HIS A 142 -2.41 -9.87 2.41
CA HIS A 142 -1.62 -8.91 3.18
C HIS A 142 -2.38 -8.39 4.41
N ILE A 143 -3.65 -8.05 4.27
CA ILE A 143 -4.53 -7.63 5.37
C ILE A 143 -4.79 -8.80 6.35
N ALA A 144 -5.11 -9.98 5.83
CA ALA A 144 -5.36 -11.18 6.64
C ALA A 144 -4.13 -11.52 7.49
N ARG A 145 -2.91 -11.40 6.93
CA ARG A 145 -1.66 -11.54 7.69
C ARG A 145 -1.58 -10.50 8.81
N GLY A 146 -1.90 -9.24 8.54
CA GLY A 146 -1.92 -8.17 9.53
C GLY A 146 -2.86 -8.44 10.69
N LEU A 147 -4.06 -8.95 10.39
CA LEU A 147 -5.06 -9.34 11.40
C LEU A 147 -4.63 -10.57 12.20
N TYR A 148 -4.22 -11.64 11.53
CA TYR A 148 -3.86 -12.91 12.15
C TYR A 148 -2.68 -12.77 13.13
N TYR A 149 -1.62 -12.06 12.71
CA TYR A 149 -0.43 -11.88 13.54
C TYR A 149 -0.46 -10.62 14.42
N GLY A 150 -1.56 -9.90 14.46
CA GLY A 150 -1.70 -8.70 15.28
C GLY A 150 -0.80 -7.53 14.85
N SER A 151 -0.42 -7.46 13.57
CA SER A 151 0.48 -6.42 13.05
C SER A 151 -0.14 -5.01 13.09
N TYR A 152 -1.42 -4.89 13.37
CA TYR A 152 -2.15 -3.62 13.50
C TYR A 152 -2.06 -2.99 14.91
N LYS A 153 -1.55 -3.77 15.89
CA LYS A 153 -1.44 -3.32 17.28
C LYS A 153 -0.29 -2.33 17.46
N SER A 154 -0.31 -1.61 18.59
CA SER A 154 0.73 -0.67 18.96
C SER A 154 2.15 -1.25 18.74
N PRO A 155 3.06 -0.45 18.16
CA PRO A 155 2.96 0.95 17.74
C PRO A 155 2.59 1.15 16.25
N ARG A 156 1.81 0.27 15.63
CA ARG A 156 1.57 0.21 14.16
C ARG A 156 0.18 0.69 13.74
N GLU A 157 -0.53 1.43 14.60
CA GLU A 157 -1.90 1.89 14.37
C GLU A 157 -1.99 2.82 13.14
N ILE A 158 -1.06 3.77 13.00
CA ILE A 158 -1.02 4.69 11.87
C ILE A 158 -0.70 3.93 10.58
N LEU A 159 0.24 3.00 10.64
CA LEU A 159 0.58 2.11 9.52
C LEU A 159 -0.65 1.35 9.03
N TRP A 160 -1.43 0.78 9.95
CA TRP A 160 -2.68 0.09 9.65
C TRP A 160 -3.73 1.03 9.06
N GLY A 161 -3.94 2.21 9.67
CA GLY A 161 -4.90 3.22 9.20
C GLY A 161 -4.61 3.67 7.77
N MET A 162 -3.35 3.91 7.41
CA MET A 162 -2.95 4.20 6.03
C MET A 162 -3.25 3.03 5.09
N GLY A 163 -3.05 1.78 5.53
CA GLY A 163 -3.42 0.60 4.76
C GLY A 163 -4.91 0.52 4.45
N VAL A 164 -5.78 0.91 5.40
CA VAL A 164 -7.22 0.98 5.19
C VAL A 164 -7.58 2.06 4.16
N ILE A 165 -6.95 3.23 4.22
CA ILE A 165 -7.14 4.30 3.24
C ILE A 165 -6.72 3.83 1.84
N ILE A 166 -5.57 3.15 1.71
CA ILE A 166 -5.12 2.57 0.45
C ILE A 166 -6.16 1.59 -0.11
N LEU A 167 -6.71 0.71 0.72
CA LEU A 167 -7.75 -0.24 0.29
C LEU A 167 -8.99 0.48 -0.25
N LEU A 168 -9.48 1.52 0.44
CA LEU A 168 -10.65 2.28 0.00
C LEU A 168 -10.39 2.99 -1.35
N LEU A 169 -9.20 3.58 -1.52
CA LEU A 169 -8.80 4.20 -2.77
C LEU A 169 -8.63 3.17 -3.89
N MET A 170 -8.10 1.99 -3.59
CA MET A 170 -8.04 0.87 -4.56
C MET A 170 -9.43 0.43 -5.01
N MET A 171 -10.39 0.30 -4.08
CA MET A 171 -11.78 -0.06 -4.39
C MET A 171 -12.41 0.99 -5.30
N ALA A 172 -12.24 2.28 -4.98
CA ALA A 172 -12.72 3.38 -5.82
C ALA A 172 -12.07 3.36 -7.20
N THR A 173 -10.76 3.18 -7.27
CA THR A 173 -10.01 3.09 -8.54
C THR A 173 -10.51 1.93 -9.39
N ALA A 174 -10.62 0.73 -8.83
CA ALA A 174 -11.07 -0.45 -9.55
C ALA A 174 -12.52 -0.33 -10.04
N PHE A 175 -13.39 0.22 -9.21
CA PHE A 175 -14.78 0.47 -9.59
C PHE A 175 -14.87 1.41 -10.81
N MET A 176 -14.20 2.56 -10.76
CA MET A 176 -14.19 3.49 -11.89
C MET A 176 -13.58 2.86 -13.14
N GLY A 177 -12.48 2.10 -12.99
CA GLY A 177 -11.85 1.39 -14.11
C GLY A 177 -12.74 0.34 -14.75
N TYR A 178 -13.58 -0.34 -13.96
CA TYR A 178 -14.55 -1.30 -14.48
C TYR A 178 -15.66 -0.64 -15.33
N VAL A 179 -15.97 0.62 -15.08
CA VAL A 179 -16.95 1.38 -15.88
C VAL A 179 -16.42 1.77 -17.26
N LEU A 180 -15.11 1.97 -17.40
CA LEU A 180 -14.49 2.52 -18.62
C LEU A 180 -14.75 1.71 -19.91
N PRO A 181 -14.83 0.37 -19.92
CA PRO A 181 -15.17 -0.36 -21.14
C PRO A 181 -16.54 -0.05 -21.73
N TRP A 182 -17.42 0.57 -20.97
CA TRP A 182 -18.73 1.06 -21.36
C TRP A 182 -19.63 0.00 -22.01
N GLY A 183 -19.51 -1.24 -21.50
CA GLY A 183 -20.43 -2.32 -21.85
C GLY A 183 -21.63 -2.39 -20.90
N GLN A 184 -22.50 -3.38 -21.08
CA GLN A 184 -23.70 -3.59 -20.24
C GLN A 184 -23.33 -3.71 -18.75
N MET A 185 -22.32 -4.52 -18.42
CA MET A 185 -21.87 -4.68 -17.05
C MET A 185 -21.32 -3.38 -16.46
N SER A 186 -20.59 -2.58 -17.27
CA SER A 186 -20.06 -1.28 -16.86
C SER A 186 -21.16 -0.29 -16.53
N TYR A 187 -22.16 -0.17 -17.39
CA TYR A 187 -23.29 0.76 -17.23
C TYR A 187 -24.15 0.41 -16.00
N TRP A 188 -24.59 -0.85 -15.91
CA TRP A 188 -25.43 -1.28 -14.80
C TRP A 188 -24.67 -1.33 -13.48
N GLY A 189 -23.39 -1.72 -13.50
CA GLY A 189 -22.50 -1.64 -12.34
C GLY A 189 -22.33 -0.21 -11.83
N ALA A 190 -22.11 0.76 -12.73
CA ALA A 190 -22.06 2.18 -12.39
C ALA A 190 -23.34 2.63 -11.72
N LYS A 191 -24.52 2.30 -12.33
CA LYS A 191 -25.83 2.70 -11.81
C LYS A 191 -26.10 2.14 -10.41
N VAL A 192 -25.80 0.86 -10.16
CA VAL A 192 -26.03 0.23 -8.87
C VAL A 192 -25.09 0.80 -7.80
N ILE A 193 -23.80 0.84 -8.08
CA ILE A 193 -22.81 1.26 -7.08
C ILE A 193 -22.94 2.75 -6.74
N THR A 194 -23.16 3.63 -7.73
CA THR A 194 -23.37 5.05 -7.44
C THR A 194 -24.63 5.29 -6.64
N ASN A 195 -25.70 4.52 -6.92
CA ASN A 195 -26.96 4.64 -6.17
C ASN A 195 -26.82 4.25 -4.68
N LEU A 196 -25.85 3.43 -4.29
CA LEU A 196 -25.59 3.16 -2.88
C LEU A 196 -25.23 4.42 -2.08
N PHE A 197 -24.62 5.42 -2.73
CA PHE A 197 -24.29 6.69 -2.07
C PHE A 197 -25.52 7.54 -1.77
N SER A 198 -26.68 7.25 -2.39
CA SER A 198 -27.93 7.92 -2.04
C SER A 198 -28.40 7.64 -0.60
N ALA A 199 -27.90 6.55 0.01
CA ALA A 199 -28.18 6.19 1.40
C ALA A 199 -27.44 7.08 2.42
N VAL A 200 -26.50 7.91 1.99
CA VAL A 200 -25.83 8.87 2.90
C VAL A 200 -26.84 9.90 3.39
N PRO A 201 -27.06 10.02 4.74
CA PRO A 201 -28.05 10.94 5.27
C PRO A 201 -27.81 12.38 4.80
N PHE A 202 -28.89 13.07 4.52
CA PHE A 202 -28.97 14.50 4.13
C PHE A 202 -28.43 14.85 2.75
N ILE A 203 -27.28 14.33 2.35
CA ILE A 203 -26.56 14.73 1.12
C ILE A 203 -26.52 13.64 0.03
N GLY A 204 -27.04 12.44 0.32
CA GLY A 204 -26.90 11.26 -0.57
C GLY A 204 -27.38 11.50 -2.00
N PRO A 205 -28.61 11.97 -2.24
CA PRO A 205 -29.11 12.24 -3.59
C PRO A 205 -28.25 13.25 -4.36
N ASP A 206 -27.86 14.35 -3.71
CA ASP A 206 -27.01 15.40 -4.32
C ASP A 206 -25.61 14.87 -4.62
N LEU A 207 -25.07 14.03 -3.73
CA LEU A 207 -23.79 13.36 -3.93
C LEU A 207 -23.81 12.47 -5.19
N VAL A 208 -24.88 11.70 -5.40
CA VAL A 208 -25.05 10.85 -6.59
C VAL A 208 -25.10 11.72 -7.85
N VAL A 209 -25.90 12.79 -7.86
CA VAL A 209 -25.98 13.72 -8.99
C VAL A 209 -24.61 14.36 -9.28
N TRP A 210 -23.90 14.76 -8.24
CA TRP A 210 -22.54 15.31 -8.37
C TRP A 210 -21.57 14.27 -8.94
N MET A 211 -21.57 13.04 -8.43
CA MET A 211 -20.70 11.97 -8.92
C MET A 211 -20.96 11.64 -10.39
N LEU A 212 -22.23 11.52 -10.77
CA LEU A 212 -22.63 11.18 -12.14
C LEU A 212 -22.44 12.36 -13.12
N GLY A 213 -22.48 13.59 -12.62
CA GLY A 213 -22.52 14.78 -13.47
C GLY A 213 -23.88 15.03 -14.12
N GLY A 214 -24.95 14.47 -13.52
CA GLY A 214 -26.32 14.54 -13.97
C GLY A 214 -27.19 13.51 -13.25
N TYR A 215 -28.44 13.39 -13.70
CA TYR A 215 -29.40 12.49 -13.07
C TYR A 215 -29.27 11.02 -13.49
N ASN A 216 -28.48 10.74 -14.51
CA ASN A 216 -28.25 9.39 -15.04
C ASN A 216 -26.76 9.18 -15.36
N VAL A 217 -26.37 7.91 -15.45
CA VAL A 217 -25.07 7.49 -15.97
C VAL A 217 -24.98 7.87 -17.44
N ASN A 218 -24.04 8.73 -17.79
CA ASN A 218 -23.91 9.34 -19.13
C ASN A 218 -22.45 9.69 -19.45
N ASP A 219 -22.23 10.48 -20.49
CA ASP A 219 -20.90 10.91 -20.93
C ASP A 219 -20.12 11.66 -19.86
N ALA A 220 -20.77 12.55 -19.10
CA ALA A 220 -20.13 13.25 -18.00
C ALA A 220 -19.64 12.28 -16.90
N THR A 221 -20.38 11.20 -16.64
CA THR A 221 -19.98 10.13 -15.71
C THR A 221 -18.72 9.44 -16.23
N LEU A 222 -18.73 9.05 -17.51
CA LEU A 222 -17.61 8.32 -18.11
C LEU A 222 -16.33 9.15 -18.09
N THR A 223 -16.41 10.41 -18.52
CA THR A 223 -15.26 11.34 -18.53
C THR A 223 -14.70 11.57 -17.14
N ARG A 224 -15.55 11.81 -16.14
CA ARG A 224 -15.12 11.99 -14.74
C ARG A 224 -14.47 10.73 -14.18
N PHE A 225 -15.05 9.57 -14.43
CA PHE A 225 -14.52 8.30 -13.94
C PHE A 225 -13.18 7.97 -14.59
N PHE A 226 -13.02 8.28 -15.89
CA PHE A 226 -11.71 8.16 -16.53
C PHE A 226 -10.66 9.07 -15.86
N ALA A 227 -10.97 10.35 -15.68
CA ALA A 227 -10.04 11.31 -15.09
C ALA A 227 -9.62 10.89 -13.67
N ILE A 228 -10.58 10.51 -12.83
CA ILE A 228 -10.30 10.11 -11.45
C ILE A 228 -9.59 8.75 -11.41
N HIS A 229 -10.00 7.78 -12.23
CA HIS A 229 -9.32 6.48 -12.35
C HIS A 229 -7.85 6.65 -12.75
N PHE A 230 -7.56 7.57 -13.65
CA PHE A 230 -6.19 7.85 -14.09
C PHE A 230 -5.34 8.49 -12.99
N VAL A 231 -5.91 9.39 -12.18
CA VAL A 231 -5.18 10.14 -11.13
C VAL A 231 -5.01 9.34 -9.84
N LEU A 232 -6.03 8.57 -9.43
CA LEU A 232 -6.02 7.87 -8.13
C LEU A 232 -4.82 6.92 -7.93
N PRO A 233 -4.34 6.16 -8.91
CA PRO A 233 -3.14 5.34 -8.74
C PRO A 233 -1.91 6.12 -8.28
N PHE A 234 -1.73 7.36 -8.74
CA PHE A 234 -0.62 8.21 -8.30
C PHE A 234 -0.80 8.71 -6.87
N VAL A 235 -2.04 9.00 -6.47
CA VAL A 235 -2.36 9.29 -5.07
C VAL A 235 -2.07 8.06 -4.19
N ILE A 236 -2.44 6.87 -4.64
CA ILE A 236 -2.14 5.60 -3.96
C ILE A 236 -0.63 5.43 -3.81
N VAL A 237 0.19 5.68 -4.85
CA VAL A 237 1.66 5.63 -4.76
C VAL A 237 2.19 6.55 -3.68
N GLY A 238 1.67 7.79 -3.59
CA GLY A 238 2.04 8.73 -2.54
C GLY A 238 1.74 8.19 -1.13
N ILE A 239 0.54 7.63 -0.93
CA ILE A 239 0.14 7.08 0.37
C ILE A 239 0.92 5.78 0.67
N VAL A 240 1.21 4.95 -0.34
CA VAL A 240 2.09 3.77 -0.18
C VAL A 240 3.49 4.20 0.24
N GLY A 241 4.02 5.30 -0.30
CA GLY A 241 5.28 5.88 0.17
C GLY A 241 5.24 6.22 1.67
N LEU A 242 4.18 6.90 2.12
CA LEU A 242 3.97 7.20 3.54
C LEU A 242 3.80 5.94 4.39
N HIS A 243 3.10 4.92 3.88
CA HIS A 243 2.91 3.62 4.51
C HIS A 243 4.26 2.90 4.73
N LEU A 244 5.15 2.95 3.73
CA LEU A 244 6.50 2.39 3.85
C LEU A 244 7.36 3.19 4.83
N ILE A 245 7.29 4.53 4.82
CA ILE A 245 8.00 5.37 5.79
C ILE A 245 7.55 5.01 7.22
N ALA A 246 6.24 4.89 7.45
CA ALA A 246 5.72 4.48 8.76
C ALA A 246 6.20 3.07 9.14
N LEU A 247 6.23 2.12 8.19
CA LEU A 247 6.78 0.78 8.43
C LEU A 247 8.24 0.83 8.88
N HIS A 248 9.06 1.67 8.24
CA HIS A 248 10.48 1.81 8.58
C HIS A 248 10.68 2.38 9.99
N GLN A 249 9.81 3.29 10.43
CA GLN A 249 9.87 3.86 11.79
C GLN A 249 9.56 2.83 12.87
N VAL A 250 8.49 2.03 12.69
CA VAL A 250 8.00 1.10 13.70
C VAL A 250 8.51 -0.33 13.52
N LYS A 251 9.17 -0.61 12.41
CA LYS A 251 9.68 -1.92 11.97
C LYS A 251 8.58 -2.98 11.81
N SER A 252 8.93 -4.07 11.13
CA SER A 252 8.04 -5.21 10.94
C SER A 252 7.90 -6.00 12.26
N ASN A 253 6.69 -6.47 12.56
CA ASN A 253 6.55 -7.54 13.56
C ASN A 253 6.98 -8.89 12.95
N ASN A 254 6.95 -9.95 13.76
CA ASN A 254 7.33 -11.29 13.34
C ASN A 254 6.25 -12.32 13.73
N PRO A 255 6.31 -13.56 13.21
CA PRO A 255 5.26 -14.56 13.43
C PRO A 255 5.04 -14.98 14.88
N VAL A 256 6.05 -14.85 15.73
CA VAL A 256 5.96 -15.22 17.17
C VAL A 256 5.66 -14.03 18.07
N GLY A 257 5.62 -12.81 17.54
CA GLY A 257 5.26 -11.61 18.29
C GLY A 257 6.23 -11.22 19.39
N ILE A 258 7.51 -11.62 19.30
CA ILE A 258 8.55 -11.28 20.28
C ILE A 258 9.32 -10.04 19.83
N ASP A 259 9.82 -9.29 20.81
CA ASP A 259 10.71 -8.17 20.54
C ASP A 259 12.11 -8.66 20.22
N LEU A 260 12.62 -8.30 19.04
CA LEU A 260 13.95 -8.63 18.58
C LEU A 260 14.91 -7.51 19.02
N THR A 261 15.86 -7.85 19.87
CA THR A 261 16.81 -6.89 20.45
C THR A 261 18.23 -7.00 19.92
N LYS A 262 18.58 -8.14 19.34
CA LYS A 262 19.93 -8.41 18.84
C LYS A 262 20.00 -8.16 17.35
N GLN A 263 21.09 -7.57 16.87
CA GLN A 263 21.34 -7.36 15.44
C GLN A 263 21.37 -8.69 14.65
N ALA A 264 21.84 -9.78 15.27
CA ALA A 264 21.84 -11.12 14.67
C ALA A 264 20.45 -11.68 14.36
N ASP A 265 19.38 -11.07 14.91
CA ASP A 265 17.99 -11.48 14.67
C ASP A 265 17.42 -10.90 13.36
N TYR A 266 18.18 -10.02 12.68
CA TYR A 266 17.80 -9.36 11.45
C TYR A 266 18.67 -9.80 10.28
N VAL A 267 18.07 -9.74 9.08
CA VAL A 267 18.76 -9.94 7.80
C VAL A 267 18.32 -8.83 6.83
N PRO A 268 19.12 -8.48 5.82
CA PRO A 268 18.66 -7.58 4.75
C PRO A 268 17.40 -8.16 4.08
N PHE A 269 16.46 -7.30 3.70
CA PHE A 269 15.25 -7.78 3.05
C PHE A 269 15.58 -8.55 1.76
N HIS A 270 16.39 -7.99 0.90
CA HIS A 270 16.90 -8.69 -0.28
C HIS A 270 18.35 -9.16 -0.01
N PRO A 271 18.75 -10.40 -0.32
CA PRO A 271 18.01 -11.42 -1.10
C PRO A 271 17.21 -12.43 -0.27
N TYR A 272 16.92 -12.18 0.99
CA TYR A 272 16.32 -13.18 1.88
C TYR A 272 14.78 -13.28 1.76
N TYR A 273 14.12 -12.20 1.34
CA TYR A 273 12.65 -12.12 1.23
C TYR A 273 12.17 -11.52 -0.10
#